data_6271b0eac129d36c03123c86cae30552
#
_entry.id   6271b0eac129d36c03123c86cae30552
#
_cell.length_a   1.000
_cell.length_b   1.000
_cell.length_c   1.000
_cell.angle_alpha   90.00
_cell.angle_beta   90.00
_cell.angle_gamma   90.00
#
_symmetry.space_group_name_H-M   'P 1'
#
loop_
_entity.id
_entity.type
_entity.pdbx_description
1 polymer ?
#
loop_
_entity_poly.entity_id
_entity_poly.type
_entity_poly.pdbx_seq_one_letter_code
_entity_poly.pdbx_strand_id
1 'polypeptide(L)'
;MKITSLLPLAFSIAAVAGVVTAGEDSTLTVEGEVFVTKTAAPAHLENVDEIFSGWTFRTDETQALQMDDFDNPSFVFVDQALDQFETVEGSAGKACSSCHESAEVFSGLRASMPRVNSAGELETIPELINNCRTERMGAEKWKWSGGQMSAMLGLIGLQSLS
;
A
#
# COMPACT_ATOMS: atom_id res chain seq x y z
N MET A 1 41.79 -56.81 29.42
CA MET A 1 41.91 -55.57 28.68
C MET A 1 40.48 -55.07 28.37
N LYS A 2 39.96 -54.10 29.15
CA LYS A 2 38.62 -53.61 29.04
C LYS A 2 38.66 -52.32 28.18
N ILE A 3 37.99 -52.35 27.03
CA ILE A 3 37.85 -51.21 26.10
C ILE A 3 36.58 -50.48 26.52
N THR A 4 36.72 -49.26 27.06
CA THR A 4 35.64 -48.37 27.43
C THR A 4 35.25 -47.56 26.19
N SER A 5 34.05 -47.82 25.67
CA SER A 5 33.46 -47.05 24.58
C SER A 5 32.94 -45.69 25.06
N LEU A 6 33.50 -44.63 24.53
CA LEU A 6 33.02 -43.27 24.74
C LEU A 6 31.95 -42.95 23.67
N LEU A 7 30.70 -42.77 24.08
CA LEU A 7 29.63 -42.24 23.23
C LEU A 7 29.82 -40.68 23.09
N PRO A 8 29.70 -40.15 21.86
CA PRO A 8 29.66 -38.70 21.70
C PRO A 8 28.29 -38.13 22.09
N LEU A 9 28.29 -37.17 22.98
CA LEU A 9 27.12 -36.42 23.35
C LEU A 9 26.80 -35.43 22.21
N ALA A 10 25.72 -35.68 21.49
CA ALA A 10 25.23 -34.76 20.46
C ALA A 10 24.52 -33.58 21.16
N PHE A 11 25.11 -32.41 21.06
CA PHE A 11 24.52 -31.15 21.56
C PHE A 11 23.56 -30.61 20.46
N SER A 12 22.27 -30.82 20.64
CA SER A 12 21.24 -30.23 19.77
C SER A 12 21.05 -28.76 20.14
N ILE A 13 21.53 -27.86 19.30
CA ILE A 13 21.21 -26.43 19.39
C ILE A 13 19.80 -26.25 18.84
N ALA A 14 18.82 -26.12 19.71
CA ALA A 14 17.49 -25.67 19.32
C ALA A 14 17.56 -24.17 18.98
N ALA A 15 17.44 -23.82 17.70
CA ALA A 15 17.25 -22.44 17.28
C ALA A 15 15.85 -22.01 17.73
N VAL A 16 15.80 -21.19 18.78
CA VAL A 16 14.58 -20.49 19.17
C VAL A 16 14.39 -19.36 18.16
N ALA A 17 13.48 -19.56 17.20
CA ALA A 17 12.97 -18.48 16.39
C ALA A 17 12.20 -17.55 17.35
N GLY A 18 12.81 -16.42 17.72
CA GLY A 18 12.15 -15.38 18.49
C GLY A 18 11.01 -14.82 17.65
N VAL A 19 9.77 -15.04 18.08
CA VAL A 19 8.62 -14.26 17.58
C VAL A 19 8.81 -12.86 18.15
N VAL A 20 9.17 -11.88 17.30
CA VAL A 20 9.17 -10.48 17.67
C VAL A 20 7.70 -10.08 17.79
N THR A 21 7.18 -10.08 19.01
CA THR A 21 5.88 -9.48 19.28
C THR A 21 6.05 -7.98 19.26
N ALA A 22 5.30 -7.28 18.37
CA ALA A 22 5.17 -5.83 18.42
C ALA A 22 4.74 -5.43 19.87
N GLY A 23 5.40 -4.44 20.46
CA GLY A 23 5.06 -3.97 21.79
C GLY A 23 3.65 -3.36 21.85
N GLU A 24 3.05 -3.26 23.04
CA GLU A 24 1.68 -2.71 23.24
C GLU A 24 1.46 -1.33 22.59
N ASP A 25 2.52 -0.53 22.45
CA ASP A 25 2.47 0.81 21.82
C ASP A 25 2.52 0.78 20.26
N SER A 26 2.50 -0.39 19.65
CA SER A 26 2.61 -0.54 18.18
C SER A 26 1.26 -0.63 17.47
N THR A 27 0.15 -0.63 18.20
CA THR A 27 -1.20 -0.81 17.65
C THR A 27 -2.13 0.32 18.07
N LEU A 28 -3.00 0.72 17.15
CA LEU A 28 -4.11 1.62 17.37
C LEU A 28 -5.40 0.86 17.08
N THR A 29 -6.41 1.00 17.93
CA THR A 29 -7.73 0.41 17.68
C THR A 29 -8.72 1.53 17.38
N VAL A 30 -9.34 1.49 16.20
CA VAL A 30 -10.35 2.42 15.74
C VAL A 30 -11.57 1.62 15.36
N GLU A 31 -12.73 1.92 15.96
CA GLU A 31 -14.00 1.23 15.70
C GLU A 31 -13.94 -0.31 15.77
N GLY A 32 -13.00 -0.84 16.54
CA GLY A 32 -12.77 -2.27 16.70
C GLY A 32 -11.76 -2.88 15.73
N GLU A 33 -11.24 -2.13 14.78
CA GLU A 33 -10.14 -2.53 13.90
C GLU A 33 -8.79 -2.16 14.51
N VAL A 34 -7.81 -3.05 14.37
CA VAL A 34 -6.45 -2.87 14.89
C VAL A 34 -5.51 -2.47 13.77
N PHE A 35 -4.97 -1.27 13.89
CA PHE A 35 -3.95 -0.74 12.96
C PHE A 35 -2.56 -0.88 13.55
N VAL A 36 -1.61 -1.38 12.78
CA VAL A 36 -0.20 -1.45 13.17
C VAL A 36 0.46 -0.12 12.85
N THR A 37 0.85 0.62 13.88
CA THR A 37 1.48 1.95 13.74
C THR A 37 3.00 1.88 13.72
N LYS A 38 3.58 0.76 14.16
CA LYS A 38 5.00 0.52 14.25
C LYS A 38 5.31 -0.95 13.93
N THR A 39 6.38 -1.19 13.19
CA THR A 39 6.86 -2.55 12.88
C THR A 39 8.38 -2.61 12.85
N ALA A 40 8.95 -3.82 12.96
CA ALA A 40 10.38 -4.01 12.78
C ALA A 40 10.83 -3.59 11.36
N ALA A 41 11.99 -2.95 11.27
CA ALA A 41 12.56 -2.58 9.99
C ALA A 41 12.92 -3.83 9.16
N PRO A 42 12.84 -3.78 7.81
CA PRO A 42 13.35 -4.83 6.96
C PRO A 42 14.84 -5.10 7.21
N ALA A 43 15.25 -6.36 7.16
CA ALA A 43 16.61 -6.79 7.49
C ALA A 43 17.73 -6.13 6.67
N HIS A 44 17.42 -5.54 5.52
CA HIS A 44 18.40 -4.82 4.70
C HIS A 44 18.67 -3.38 5.17
N LEU A 45 17.91 -2.87 6.14
CA LEU A 45 18.09 -1.55 6.74
C LEU A 45 18.87 -1.67 8.05
N GLU A 46 20.19 -1.85 7.97
CA GLU A 46 21.06 -2.13 9.12
C GLU A 46 21.11 -1.03 10.19
N ASN A 47 20.72 0.21 9.84
CA ASN A 47 20.77 1.37 10.74
C ASN A 47 19.40 1.77 11.31
N VAL A 48 18.36 0.96 11.05
CA VAL A 48 16.99 1.24 11.47
C VAL A 48 16.42 -0.02 12.11
N ASP A 49 16.05 0.06 13.39
CA ASP A 49 15.46 -1.06 14.10
C ASP A 49 13.95 -1.18 13.88
N GLU A 50 13.25 -0.04 13.79
CA GLU A 50 11.80 0.04 13.69
C GLU A 50 11.38 1.07 12.64
N ILE A 51 10.24 0.82 12.00
CA ILE A 51 9.57 1.73 11.08
C ILE A 51 8.24 2.16 11.70
N PHE A 52 7.97 3.47 11.66
CA PHE A 52 6.77 4.08 12.20
C PHE A 52 5.86 4.56 11.07
N SER A 53 4.54 4.42 11.27
CA SER A 53 3.57 5.10 10.43
C SER A 53 3.75 6.62 10.53
N GLY A 54 3.76 7.32 9.39
CA GLY A 54 3.82 8.78 9.36
C GLY A 54 2.66 9.46 10.10
N TRP A 55 1.55 8.78 10.27
CA TRP A 55 0.39 9.23 11.03
C TRP A 55 0.74 9.50 12.51
N THR A 56 1.60 8.70 13.13
CA THR A 56 2.02 8.87 14.54
C THR A 56 2.76 10.20 14.80
N PHE A 57 3.27 10.84 13.76
CA PHE A 57 3.97 12.13 13.85
C PHE A 57 3.06 13.34 13.55
N ARG A 58 1.75 13.13 13.40
CA ARG A 58 0.79 14.20 13.15
C ARG A 58 0.25 14.74 14.46
N THR A 59 -0.29 15.98 14.41
CA THR A 59 -1.03 16.54 15.55
C THR A 59 -2.34 15.80 15.75
N ASP A 60 -2.88 15.85 16.96
CA ASP A 60 -4.14 15.17 17.31
C ASP A 60 -5.29 15.58 16.38
N GLU A 61 -5.36 16.86 15.97
CA GLU A 61 -6.38 17.34 15.03
C GLU A 61 -6.21 16.70 13.64
N THR A 62 -4.96 16.55 13.16
CA THR A 62 -4.70 15.90 11.88
C THR A 62 -4.98 14.41 11.96
N GLN A 63 -4.66 13.77 13.07
CA GLN A 63 -4.97 12.36 13.30
C GLN A 63 -6.48 12.13 13.29
N ALA A 64 -7.24 12.93 14.04
CA ALA A 64 -8.70 12.86 14.07
C ALA A 64 -9.30 13.07 12.68
N LEU A 65 -8.82 14.08 11.94
CA LEU A 65 -9.30 14.37 10.57
C LEU A 65 -9.02 13.22 9.59
N GLN A 66 -7.90 12.51 9.74
CA GLN A 66 -7.57 11.37 8.88
C GLN A 66 -8.36 10.10 9.22
N MET A 67 -8.94 10.03 10.42
CA MET A 67 -9.71 8.89 10.90
C MET A 67 -11.21 9.04 10.65
N ASP A 68 -11.68 10.22 10.29
CA ASP A 68 -13.08 10.51 10.00
C ASP A 68 -13.23 10.80 8.50
N ASP A 69 -13.77 9.86 7.75
CA ASP A 69 -13.96 9.98 6.31
C ASP A 69 -14.94 11.10 5.95
N PHE A 70 -15.88 11.40 6.83
CA PHE A 70 -16.86 12.47 6.60
C PHE A 70 -16.24 13.87 6.75
N ASP A 71 -15.37 14.05 7.75
CA ASP A 71 -14.70 15.32 8.01
C ASP A 71 -13.42 15.50 7.18
N ASN A 72 -12.87 14.41 6.61
CA ASN A 72 -11.66 14.45 5.82
C ASN A 72 -11.90 15.13 4.46
N PRO A 73 -11.36 16.35 4.22
CA PRO A 73 -11.60 17.08 2.98
C PRO A 73 -11.06 16.40 1.73
N SER A 74 -10.25 15.35 1.87
CA SER A 74 -9.73 14.58 0.75
C SER A 74 -10.82 13.72 0.09
N PHE A 75 -11.88 13.35 0.81
CA PHE A 75 -12.94 12.49 0.26
C PHE A 75 -13.75 13.15 -0.86
N VAL A 76 -13.87 14.49 -0.87
CA VAL A 76 -14.45 15.21 -2.02
C VAL A 76 -13.70 14.86 -3.34
N PHE A 77 -12.38 14.68 -3.27
CA PHE A 77 -11.59 14.29 -4.43
C PHE A 77 -11.71 12.80 -4.75
N VAL A 78 -11.92 11.95 -3.75
CA VAL A 78 -12.22 10.52 -3.96
C VAL A 78 -13.54 10.36 -4.69
N ASP A 79 -14.59 11.10 -4.29
CA ASP A 79 -15.89 11.12 -4.96
C ASP A 79 -15.76 11.57 -6.42
N GLN A 80 -15.00 12.65 -6.67
CA GLN A 80 -14.71 13.10 -8.03
C GLN A 80 -13.97 12.02 -8.84
N ALA A 81 -13.09 11.24 -8.23
CA ALA A 81 -12.39 10.16 -8.90
C ALA A 81 -13.30 8.97 -9.20
N LEU A 82 -14.29 8.68 -8.37
CA LEU A 82 -15.34 7.70 -8.65
C LEU A 82 -16.16 8.12 -9.88
N ASP A 83 -16.57 9.39 -9.96
CA ASP A 83 -17.26 9.93 -11.13
C ASP A 83 -16.38 9.82 -12.41
N GLN A 84 -15.08 10.13 -12.29
CA GLN A 84 -14.13 9.98 -13.39
C GLN A 84 -13.92 8.54 -13.81
N PHE A 85 -13.96 7.61 -12.87
CA PHE A 85 -13.84 6.17 -13.15
C PHE A 85 -14.96 5.66 -14.04
N GLU A 86 -16.17 6.21 -13.89
CA GLU A 86 -17.36 5.91 -14.70
C GLU A 86 -17.50 6.79 -15.95
N THR A 87 -16.72 7.86 -16.06
CA THR A 87 -16.85 8.82 -17.17
C THR A 87 -16.29 8.24 -18.47
N VAL A 88 -17.12 8.20 -19.51
CA VAL A 88 -16.72 7.79 -20.86
C VAL A 88 -15.91 8.91 -21.51
N GLU A 89 -14.70 8.60 -21.93
CA GLU A 89 -13.77 9.54 -22.56
C GLU A 89 -13.07 8.94 -23.77
N GLY A 90 -12.42 9.84 -24.53
CA GLY A 90 -11.56 9.47 -25.64
C GLY A 90 -12.29 8.95 -26.87
N SER A 91 -11.52 8.69 -27.92
CA SER A 91 -12.06 8.25 -29.22
C SER A 91 -12.61 6.82 -29.22
N ALA A 92 -12.19 6.01 -28.23
CA ALA A 92 -12.69 4.65 -28.09
C ALA A 92 -14.03 4.58 -27.31
N GLY A 93 -14.53 5.71 -26.76
CA GLY A 93 -15.79 5.79 -26.05
C GLY A 93 -15.83 4.85 -24.84
N LYS A 94 -14.76 4.83 -24.02
CA LYS A 94 -14.63 3.94 -22.86
C LYS A 94 -14.41 4.74 -21.58
N ALA A 95 -14.85 4.16 -20.47
CA ALA A 95 -14.51 4.57 -19.11
C ALA A 95 -13.49 3.60 -18.50
N CYS A 96 -12.95 3.90 -17.33
CA CYS A 96 -12.16 2.94 -16.57
C CYS A 96 -13.01 1.70 -16.22
N SER A 97 -14.25 1.90 -15.81
CA SER A 97 -15.24 0.85 -15.54
C SER A 97 -15.60 -0.03 -16.74
N SER A 98 -15.29 0.40 -17.97
CA SER A 98 -15.48 -0.46 -19.14
C SER A 98 -14.56 -1.70 -19.16
N CYS A 99 -13.48 -1.68 -18.41
CA CYS A 99 -12.49 -2.76 -18.31
C CYS A 99 -12.25 -3.22 -16.88
N HIS A 100 -12.48 -2.36 -15.89
CA HIS A 100 -12.33 -2.63 -14.48
C HIS A 100 -13.71 -2.62 -13.83
N GLU A 101 -14.13 -3.72 -13.25
CA GLU A 101 -15.49 -3.89 -12.73
C GLU A 101 -15.84 -2.86 -11.64
N SER A 102 -14.86 -2.56 -10.78
CA SER A 102 -14.95 -1.51 -9.76
C SER A 102 -13.55 -1.03 -9.37
N ALA A 103 -13.45 0.04 -8.58
CA ALA A 103 -12.16 0.53 -8.07
C ALA A 103 -11.50 -0.45 -7.08
N GLU A 104 -12.26 -1.34 -6.46
CA GLU A 104 -11.78 -2.36 -5.52
C GLU A 104 -10.81 -3.36 -6.15
N VAL A 105 -10.84 -3.55 -7.48
CA VAL A 105 -9.87 -4.41 -8.19
C VAL A 105 -8.43 -3.93 -8.02
N PHE A 106 -8.22 -2.68 -7.58
CA PHE A 106 -6.90 -2.11 -7.29
C PHE A 106 -6.44 -2.32 -5.85
N SER A 107 -7.14 -3.14 -5.05
CA SER A 107 -6.73 -3.48 -3.69
C SER A 107 -5.27 -3.95 -3.67
N GLY A 108 -4.48 -3.42 -2.74
CA GLY A 108 -3.05 -3.72 -2.59
C GLY A 108 -2.13 -3.16 -3.69
N LEU A 109 -2.66 -2.54 -4.77
CA LEU A 109 -1.82 -2.04 -5.86
C LEU A 109 -0.79 -1.02 -5.38
N ARG A 110 -1.20 -0.07 -4.54
CA ARG A 110 -0.32 0.98 -4.03
C ARG A 110 0.85 0.43 -3.22
N ALA A 111 0.64 -0.63 -2.45
CA ALA A 111 1.69 -1.27 -1.65
C ALA A 111 2.73 -2.00 -2.52
N SER A 112 2.38 -2.37 -3.75
CA SER A 112 3.26 -3.06 -4.71
C SER A 112 3.96 -2.13 -5.71
N MET A 113 3.74 -0.81 -5.60
CA MET A 113 4.28 0.21 -6.51
C MET A 113 5.19 1.22 -5.80
N PRO A 114 6.20 1.80 -6.48
CA PRO A 114 6.61 1.49 -7.85
C PRO A 114 7.28 0.12 -7.95
N ARG A 115 7.29 -0.44 -9.15
CA ARG A 115 7.98 -1.73 -9.41
C ARG A 115 8.78 -1.68 -10.70
N VAL A 116 9.70 -2.64 -10.88
CA VAL A 116 10.37 -2.88 -12.15
C VAL A 116 9.57 -3.94 -12.91
N ASN A 117 9.17 -3.63 -14.15
CA ASN A 117 8.42 -4.55 -15.01
C ASN A 117 9.35 -5.64 -15.63
N SER A 118 8.78 -6.56 -16.38
CA SER A 118 9.53 -7.64 -17.03
C SER A 118 10.53 -7.18 -18.10
N ALA A 119 10.40 -5.93 -18.58
CA ALA A 119 11.34 -5.32 -19.52
C ALA A 119 12.51 -4.59 -18.80
N GLY A 120 12.51 -4.55 -17.47
CA GLY A 120 13.51 -3.85 -16.66
C GLY A 120 13.25 -2.35 -16.50
N GLU A 121 12.05 -1.88 -16.82
CA GLU A 121 11.65 -0.47 -16.74
C GLU A 121 10.89 -0.19 -15.45
N LEU A 122 11.08 1.00 -14.89
CA LEU A 122 10.32 1.46 -13.73
C LEU A 122 8.85 1.68 -14.15
N GLU A 123 7.93 1.11 -13.41
CA GLU A 123 6.50 1.24 -13.61
C GLU A 123 5.86 1.90 -12.40
N THR A 124 5.05 2.94 -12.63
CA THR A 124 4.35 3.71 -11.61
C THR A 124 2.85 3.74 -11.87
N ILE A 125 2.04 3.97 -10.83
CA ILE A 125 0.58 4.06 -11.00
C ILE A 125 0.18 5.18 -11.99
N PRO A 126 0.75 6.42 -11.95
CA PRO A 126 0.44 7.44 -12.93
C PRO A 126 0.74 7.04 -14.39
N GLU A 127 1.81 6.28 -14.62
CA GLU A 127 2.11 5.74 -15.96
C GLU A 127 1.09 4.72 -16.40
N LEU A 128 0.72 3.79 -15.53
CA LEU A 128 -0.31 2.79 -15.82
C LEU A 128 -1.65 3.44 -16.18
N ILE A 129 -2.08 4.45 -15.40
CA ILE A 129 -3.29 5.22 -15.70
C ILE A 129 -3.18 5.88 -17.07
N ASN A 130 -2.08 6.58 -17.35
CA ASN A 130 -1.90 7.29 -18.61
C ASN A 130 -1.76 6.35 -19.82
N ASN A 131 -1.15 5.18 -19.65
CA ASN A 131 -1.07 4.15 -20.68
C ASN A 131 -2.48 3.60 -20.99
N CYS A 132 -3.29 3.32 -19.96
CA CYS A 132 -4.68 2.92 -20.15
C CYS A 132 -5.48 4.00 -20.91
N ARG A 133 -5.34 5.26 -20.49
CA ARG A 133 -6.03 6.39 -21.15
C ARG A 133 -5.67 6.52 -22.63
N THR A 134 -4.39 6.48 -22.96
CA THR A 134 -3.96 6.66 -24.37
C THR A 134 -4.19 5.43 -25.22
N GLU A 135 -3.86 4.24 -24.74
CA GLU A 135 -3.87 3.02 -25.56
C GLU A 135 -5.22 2.32 -25.61
N ARG A 136 -6.02 2.42 -24.54
CA ARG A 136 -7.30 1.70 -24.42
C ARG A 136 -8.51 2.57 -24.60
N MET A 137 -8.42 3.85 -24.17
CA MET A 137 -9.54 4.79 -24.27
C MET A 137 -9.38 5.75 -25.46
N GLY A 138 -8.16 5.93 -25.97
CA GLY A 138 -7.88 6.96 -26.99
C GLY A 138 -8.07 8.38 -26.43
N ALA A 139 -7.84 8.54 -25.14
CA ALA A 139 -7.95 9.80 -24.40
C ALA A 139 -6.57 10.44 -24.18
N GLU A 140 -6.54 11.72 -23.86
CA GLU A 140 -5.30 12.41 -23.54
C GLU A 140 -4.74 12.01 -22.17
N LYS A 141 -3.40 12.10 -22.03
CA LYS A 141 -2.73 11.88 -20.74
C LYS A 141 -3.14 12.95 -19.73
N TRP A 142 -3.37 12.54 -18.51
CA TRP A 142 -3.44 13.48 -17.39
C TRP A 142 -2.06 13.95 -16.98
N LYS A 143 -1.96 15.21 -16.55
CA LYS A 143 -0.72 15.72 -15.92
C LYS A 143 -0.48 15.00 -14.60
N TRP A 144 0.76 14.58 -14.35
CA TRP A 144 1.11 13.86 -13.11
C TRP A 144 0.75 14.63 -11.83
N SER A 145 0.97 15.94 -11.83
CA SER A 145 0.59 16.84 -10.72
C SER A 145 -0.80 17.47 -10.90
N GLY A 146 -1.62 16.96 -11.82
CA GLY A 146 -2.96 17.47 -12.06
C GLY A 146 -3.98 16.95 -11.05
N GLY A 147 -5.04 17.72 -10.80
CA GLY A 147 -6.10 17.34 -9.85
C GLY A 147 -6.73 15.98 -10.16
N GLN A 148 -7.00 15.68 -11.43
CA GLN A 148 -7.57 14.41 -11.87
C GLN A 148 -6.68 13.21 -11.53
N MET A 149 -5.37 13.32 -11.81
CA MET A 149 -4.41 12.28 -11.45
C MET A 149 -4.32 12.12 -9.92
N SER A 150 -4.24 13.22 -9.18
CA SER A 150 -4.17 13.18 -7.72
C SER A 150 -5.41 12.57 -7.10
N ALA A 151 -6.60 12.90 -7.60
CA ALA A 151 -7.86 12.32 -7.16
C ALA A 151 -7.91 10.80 -7.41
N MET A 152 -7.54 10.36 -8.61
CA MET A 152 -7.51 8.94 -8.95
C MET A 152 -6.47 8.16 -8.13
N LEU A 153 -5.31 8.76 -7.85
CA LEU A 153 -4.32 8.16 -6.95
C LEU A 153 -4.83 8.06 -5.51
N GLY A 154 -5.65 9.03 -5.07
CA GLY A 154 -6.34 8.98 -3.79
C GLY A 154 -7.33 7.82 -3.72
N LEU A 155 -8.18 7.66 -4.73
CA LEU A 155 -9.13 6.55 -4.84
C LEU A 155 -8.42 5.19 -4.82
N ILE A 156 -7.39 4.99 -5.65
CA ILE A 156 -6.61 3.75 -5.69
C ILE A 156 -5.90 3.51 -4.34
N GLY A 157 -5.42 4.58 -3.70
CA GLY A 157 -4.81 4.52 -2.39
C GLY A 157 -5.76 4.03 -1.31
N LEU A 158 -7.00 4.51 -1.34
CA LEU A 158 -8.05 4.10 -0.41
C LEU A 158 -8.36 2.59 -0.54
N GLN A 159 -8.48 2.09 -1.77
CA GLN A 159 -8.70 0.65 -2.02
C GLN A 159 -7.53 -0.23 -1.56
N SER A 160 -6.35 0.32 -1.36
CA SER A 160 -5.17 -0.43 -0.94
C SER A 160 -5.03 -0.56 0.57
N LEU A 161 -5.95 0.01 1.34
CA LEU A 161 -6.00 -0.08 2.81
C LEU A 161 -6.81 -1.29 3.29
N SER A 162 -7.56 -1.92 2.41
CA SER A 162 -8.43 -3.07 2.68
C SER A 162 -7.73 -4.41 2.44
#